data_310e09a05d9a4469efb96d2c64228015
#
_entry.id   310e09a05d9a4469efb96d2c64228015
#
_cell.length_a   1.000
_cell.length_b   1.000
_cell.length_c   1.000
_cell.angle_alpha   90.00
_cell.angle_beta   90.00
_cell.angle_gamma   90.00
#
_symmetry.space_group_name_H-M   'P 1'
#
loop_
_entity.id
_entity.type
_entity.pdbx_description
1 polymer ?
#
loop_
_entity_poly.entity_id
_entity_poly.type
_entity_poly.pdbx_seq_one_letter_code
_entity_poly.pdbx_strand_id
1 'polypeptide(L)'
;MTGSEEKVRFLVGERVYLRPIEKEDLADVRRWANDPEIRQLTGEVTPMSQAGADEFLERVRTDKERVWFVVVVKEGDRVIGEAGLLRIFWPWRTTDLSIIIGDKEAWGQGYGSEAIRLLMDYAFGYLNMHRVSLGVVGFNRRALRFYEKVGFKQEGVQRDGYYHDHAYHDFVMMSILEDEFRAMQQGEGMGS
;
A
#
# COMPACT_ATOMS: atom_id res chain seq x y z
N MET A 1 24.18 26.08 -12.46
CA MET A 1 24.12 24.66 -12.84
C MET A 1 23.49 23.96 -11.67
N THR A 2 22.14 23.86 -11.65
CA THR A 2 21.38 23.11 -10.66
C THR A 2 21.47 21.65 -11.07
N GLY A 3 22.35 20.90 -10.39
CA GLY A 3 22.33 19.44 -10.49
C GLY A 3 20.96 18.95 -10.06
N SER A 4 20.25 18.28 -10.94
CA SER A 4 19.07 17.50 -10.53
C SER A 4 19.59 16.44 -9.58
N GLU A 5 19.28 16.57 -8.29
CA GLU A 5 19.50 15.46 -7.35
C GLU A 5 18.80 14.23 -7.95
N GLU A 6 19.58 13.20 -8.22
CA GLU A 6 19.04 11.94 -8.75
C GLU A 6 18.12 11.38 -7.67
N LYS A 7 16.82 11.34 -7.99
CA LYS A 7 15.82 10.85 -7.03
C LYS A 7 16.11 9.38 -6.69
N VAL A 8 16.19 9.10 -5.39
CA VAL A 8 16.37 7.75 -4.88
C VAL A 8 15.26 6.83 -5.43
N ARG A 9 15.63 5.67 -5.98
CA ARG A 9 14.71 4.62 -6.42
C ARG A 9 15.06 3.37 -5.64
N PHE A 10 14.17 2.93 -4.76
CA PHE A 10 14.48 1.84 -3.84
C PHE A 10 13.95 0.49 -4.35
N LEU A 11 12.68 0.38 -4.69
CA LEU A 11 12.10 -0.81 -5.36
C LEU A 11 11.71 -0.40 -6.76
N VAL A 12 12.27 -1.05 -7.78
CA VAL A 12 12.15 -0.61 -9.17
C VAL A 12 11.43 -1.67 -9.98
N GLY A 13 10.21 -1.35 -10.45
CA GLY A 13 9.42 -2.16 -11.37
C GLY A 13 9.60 -1.76 -12.82
N GLU A 14 8.67 -2.16 -13.66
CA GLU A 14 8.65 -1.83 -15.10
C GLU A 14 8.20 -0.39 -15.33
N ARG A 15 7.04 0.00 -14.82
CA ARG A 15 6.39 1.30 -15.03
C ARG A 15 6.38 2.18 -13.79
N VAL A 16 6.51 1.58 -12.59
CA VAL A 16 6.57 2.31 -11.33
C VAL A 16 7.85 2.00 -10.57
N TYR A 17 8.16 2.84 -9.63
CA TYR A 17 9.13 2.56 -8.58
C TYR A 17 8.62 3.08 -7.24
N LEU A 18 9.14 2.50 -6.16
CA LEU A 18 8.87 2.94 -4.80
C LEU A 18 10.14 3.56 -4.22
N ARG A 19 9.98 4.69 -3.56
CA ARG A 19 11.05 5.37 -2.82
C ARG A 19 10.57 5.77 -1.44
N PRO A 20 11.49 6.01 -0.49
CA PRO A 20 11.11 6.57 0.81
C PRO A 20 10.25 7.83 0.63
N ILE A 21 9.30 8.00 1.55
CA ILE A 21 8.51 9.23 1.62
C ILE A 21 9.36 10.38 2.17
N GLU A 22 9.28 11.53 1.53
CA GLU A 22 10.00 12.74 1.89
C GLU A 22 9.02 13.87 2.25
N LYS A 23 9.53 14.95 2.81
CA LYS A 23 8.72 16.08 3.25
C LYS A 23 7.91 16.72 2.12
N GLU A 24 8.46 16.72 0.92
CA GLU A 24 7.84 17.26 -0.30
C GLU A 24 6.59 16.50 -0.69
N ASP A 25 6.49 15.20 -0.35
CA ASP A 25 5.34 14.35 -0.67
C ASP A 25 4.12 14.62 0.23
N LEU A 26 4.33 15.26 1.38
CA LEU A 26 3.29 15.45 2.38
C LEU A 26 2.11 16.29 1.89
N ALA A 27 2.31 17.16 0.91
CA ALA A 27 1.23 17.92 0.30
C ALA A 27 0.22 17.00 -0.40
N ASP A 28 0.72 16.00 -1.13
CA ASP A 28 -0.08 15.00 -1.81
C ASP A 28 -0.74 14.02 -0.83
N VAL A 29 0.01 13.50 0.13
CA VAL A 29 -0.50 12.62 1.18
C VAL A 29 -1.67 13.29 1.93
N ARG A 30 -1.50 14.55 2.34
CA ARG A 30 -2.56 15.32 3.01
C ARG A 30 -3.77 15.54 2.11
N ARG A 31 -3.57 15.82 0.82
CA ARG A 31 -4.65 15.97 -0.15
C ARG A 31 -5.45 14.68 -0.28
N TRP A 32 -4.80 13.54 -0.41
CA TRP A 32 -5.43 12.23 -0.51
C TRP A 32 -6.15 11.83 0.78
N ALA A 33 -5.52 12.00 1.92
CA ALA A 33 -6.11 11.69 3.23
C ALA A 33 -7.38 12.50 3.52
N ASN A 34 -7.53 13.68 2.92
CA ASN A 34 -8.72 14.53 3.07
C ASN A 34 -9.73 14.41 1.91
N ASP A 35 -9.42 13.65 0.85
CA ASP A 35 -10.35 13.45 -0.26
C ASP A 35 -11.54 12.58 0.18
N PRO A 36 -12.79 13.01 0.01
CA PRO A 36 -13.95 12.28 0.51
C PRO A 36 -14.08 10.86 -0.04
N GLU A 37 -13.76 10.65 -1.32
CA GLU A 37 -13.87 9.33 -1.96
C GLU A 37 -12.77 8.38 -1.46
N ILE A 38 -11.54 8.89 -1.31
CA ILE A 38 -10.43 8.10 -0.78
C ILE A 38 -10.70 7.72 0.68
N ARG A 39 -11.13 8.69 1.50
CA ARG A 39 -11.49 8.44 2.91
C ARG A 39 -12.55 7.34 3.06
N GLN A 40 -13.59 7.37 2.24
CA GLN A 40 -14.62 6.33 2.24
C GLN A 40 -14.04 4.94 1.99
N LEU A 41 -13.03 4.83 1.12
CA LEU A 41 -12.42 3.56 0.73
C LEU A 41 -11.33 3.07 1.69
N THR A 42 -10.69 3.99 2.42
CA THR A 42 -9.56 3.69 3.33
C THR A 42 -9.96 3.62 4.79
N GLY A 43 -11.12 4.15 5.15
CA GLY A 43 -11.58 4.22 6.54
C GLY A 43 -11.02 5.39 7.34
N GLU A 44 -10.36 6.34 6.70
CA GLU A 44 -9.83 7.52 7.39
C GLU A 44 -10.97 8.43 7.84
N VAL A 45 -11.08 8.66 9.14
CA VAL A 45 -12.20 9.43 9.73
C VAL A 45 -11.79 10.80 10.23
N THR A 46 -10.50 11.03 10.46
CA THR A 46 -9.98 12.29 10.99
C THR A 46 -9.36 13.15 9.87
N PRO A 47 -9.58 14.48 9.88
CA PRO A 47 -8.93 15.34 8.91
C PRO A 47 -7.43 15.42 9.18
N MET A 48 -6.63 15.29 8.14
CA MET A 48 -5.17 15.42 8.23
C MET A 48 -4.77 16.89 8.04
N SER A 49 -4.31 17.53 9.13
CA SER A 49 -3.70 18.86 9.10
C SER A 49 -2.25 18.81 8.60
N GLN A 50 -1.61 19.98 8.41
CA GLN A 50 -0.16 20.02 8.12
C GLN A 50 0.65 19.37 9.25
N ALA A 51 0.34 19.73 10.50
CA ALA A 51 1.01 19.12 11.67
C ALA A 51 0.80 17.60 11.71
N GLY A 52 -0.39 17.10 11.40
CA GLY A 52 -0.67 15.66 11.32
C GLY A 52 0.14 14.96 10.22
N ALA A 53 0.39 15.62 9.09
CA ALA A 53 1.26 15.09 8.04
C ALA A 53 2.73 15.06 8.47
N ASP A 54 3.20 16.09 9.17
CA ASP A 54 4.56 16.13 9.73
C ASP A 54 4.75 15.03 10.81
N GLU A 55 3.76 14.82 11.68
CA GLU A 55 3.75 13.72 12.66
C GLU A 55 3.72 12.34 11.99
N PHE A 56 2.99 12.19 10.88
CA PHE A 56 2.98 10.96 10.09
C PHE A 56 4.38 10.66 9.54
N LEU A 57 5.07 11.63 8.94
CA LEU A 57 6.43 11.47 8.45
C LEU A 57 7.40 11.09 9.57
N GLU A 58 7.30 11.74 10.73
CA GLU A 58 8.14 11.41 11.87
C GLU A 58 7.88 9.99 12.38
N ARG A 59 6.62 9.55 12.40
CA ARG A 59 6.26 8.17 12.75
C ARG A 59 6.84 7.18 11.75
N VAL A 60 6.78 7.46 10.46
CA VAL A 60 7.38 6.61 9.43
C VAL A 60 8.90 6.48 9.64
N ARG A 61 9.57 7.55 10.06
CA ARG A 61 11.02 7.56 10.29
C ARG A 61 11.45 6.81 11.56
N THR A 62 10.65 6.84 12.60
CA THR A 62 11.03 6.37 13.95
C THR A 62 10.46 5.01 14.31
N ASP A 63 9.34 4.60 13.69
CA ASP A 63 8.69 3.32 13.94
C ASP A 63 9.42 2.18 13.24
N LYS A 64 10.09 1.31 14.01
CA LYS A 64 10.85 0.16 13.51
C LYS A 64 9.97 -1.00 13.03
N GLU A 65 8.69 -0.94 13.29
CA GLU A 65 7.69 -1.92 12.85
C GLU A 65 6.96 -1.44 11.58
N ARG A 66 7.55 -0.46 10.88
CA ARG A 66 6.96 0.15 9.68
C ARG A 66 8.01 0.41 8.62
N VAL A 67 7.62 0.19 7.37
CA VAL A 67 8.34 0.68 6.18
C VAL A 67 7.31 1.34 5.27
N TRP A 68 7.61 2.53 4.78
CA TRP A 68 6.64 3.32 4.02
C TRP A 68 7.29 3.99 2.81
N PHE A 69 6.59 3.95 1.71
CA PHE A 69 7.05 4.45 0.42
C PHE A 69 5.99 5.31 -0.25
N VAL A 70 6.42 6.18 -1.13
CA VAL A 70 5.57 6.72 -2.18
C VAL A 70 5.71 5.88 -3.44
N VAL A 71 4.60 5.77 -4.18
CA VAL A 71 4.53 5.09 -5.47
C VAL A 71 4.68 6.13 -6.56
N VAL A 72 5.67 5.96 -7.43
CA VAL A 72 6.02 6.91 -8.47
C VAL A 72 5.92 6.25 -9.84
N VAL A 73 5.18 6.84 -10.77
CA VAL A 73 5.18 6.44 -12.18
C VAL A 73 6.45 6.95 -12.83
N LYS A 74 7.21 6.07 -13.50
CA LYS A 74 8.49 6.41 -14.14
C LYS A 74 8.34 7.48 -15.22
N GLU A 75 7.26 7.41 -15.99
CA GLU A 75 6.94 8.43 -16.96
C GLU A 75 6.54 9.72 -16.25
N GLY A 76 7.33 10.76 -16.44
CA GLY A 76 7.13 12.07 -15.81
C GLY A 76 7.45 12.14 -14.32
N ASP A 77 7.96 11.04 -13.72
CA ASP A 77 8.39 11.00 -12.30
C ASP A 77 7.27 11.43 -11.33
N ARG A 78 6.02 11.03 -11.66
CA ARG A 78 4.81 11.48 -10.98
C ARG A 78 4.48 10.60 -9.77
N VAL A 79 4.39 11.21 -8.61
CA VAL A 79 3.92 10.54 -7.38
C VAL A 79 2.40 10.33 -7.51
N ILE A 80 1.96 9.08 -7.39
CA ILE A 80 0.55 8.69 -7.58
C ILE A 80 -0.11 8.11 -6.33
N GLY A 81 0.67 7.81 -5.30
CA GLY A 81 0.14 7.18 -4.10
C GLY A 81 1.23 6.85 -3.10
N GLU A 82 0.83 6.13 -2.09
CA GLU A 82 1.71 5.62 -1.04
C GLU A 82 1.42 4.15 -0.76
N ALA A 83 2.42 3.42 -0.30
CA ALA A 83 2.31 2.02 0.08
C ALA A 83 3.34 1.65 1.14
N GLY A 84 3.01 0.70 1.99
CA GLY A 84 3.94 0.27 3.01
C GLY A 84 3.52 -0.99 3.75
N LEU A 85 4.43 -1.41 4.61
CA LEU A 85 4.25 -2.48 5.57
C LEU A 85 4.16 -1.86 6.97
N LEU A 86 3.29 -2.39 7.79
CA LEU A 86 3.06 -1.91 9.15
C LEU A 86 2.82 -3.07 10.09
N ARG A 87 2.99 -2.82 11.40
CA ARG A 87 2.88 -3.87 12.42
C ARG A 87 3.77 -5.06 12.09
N ILE A 88 5.01 -4.80 11.67
CA ILE A 88 6.01 -5.83 11.39
C ILE A 88 6.33 -6.55 12.71
N PHE A 89 5.95 -7.82 12.81
CA PHE A 89 6.21 -8.64 13.98
C PHE A 89 7.22 -9.72 13.64
N TRP A 90 8.47 -9.43 13.91
CA TRP A 90 9.63 -10.24 13.54
C TRP A 90 9.59 -11.69 14.07
N PRO A 91 9.14 -11.94 15.34
CA PRO A 91 9.12 -13.29 15.87
C PRO A 91 8.21 -14.25 15.08
N TRP A 92 7.11 -13.77 14.51
CA TRP A 92 6.20 -14.56 13.70
C TRP A 92 6.36 -14.30 12.19
N ARG A 93 7.24 -13.38 11.83
CA ARG A 93 7.48 -13.02 10.45
C ARG A 93 6.20 -12.59 9.73
N THR A 94 5.37 -11.79 10.41
CA THR A 94 4.09 -11.30 9.89
C THR A 94 4.10 -9.77 9.79
N THR A 95 3.36 -9.26 8.83
CA THR A 95 3.16 -7.83 8.63
C THR A 95 1.82 -7.57 7.96
N ASP A 96 1.32 -6.35 8.08
CA ASP A 96 0.19 -5.88 7.29
C ASP A 96 0.66 -4.97 6.17
N LEU A 97 -0.07 -5.01 5.06
CA LEU A 97 0.15 -4.18 3.88
C LEU A 97 -0.91 -3.08 3.80
N SER A 98 -0.49 -1.89 3.44
CA SER A 98 -1.38 -0.81 3.06
C SER A 98 -0.94 -0.19 1.75
N ILE A 99 -1.90 0.17 0.89
CA ILE A 99 -1.66 0.93 -0.34
C ILE A 99 -2.83 1.87 -0.60
N ILE A 100 -2.48 3.10 -0.97
CA ILE A 100 -3.42 4.13 -1.41
C ILE A 100 -2.90 4.71 -2.72
N ILE A 101 -3.61 4.47 -3.82
CA ILE A 101 -3.39 5.21 -5.06
C ILE A 101 -4.27 6.46 -4.98
N GLY A 102 -3.66 7.56 -4.57
CA GLY A 102 -4.36 8.81 -4.30
C GLY A 102 -4.63 9.65 -5.55
N ASP A 103 -3.82 9.48 -6.59
CA ASP A 103 -4.06 10.07 -7.89
C ASP A 103 -5.12 9.25 -8.65
N LYS A 104 -6.33 9.81 -8.76
CA LYS A 104 -7.46 9.12 -9.40
C LYS A 104 -7.25 8.87 -10.90
N GLU A 105 -6.44 9.68 -11.57
CA GLU A 105 -6.10 9.47 -12.97
C GLU A 105 -5.25 8.20 -13.18
N ALA A 106 -4.55 7.75 -12.14
CA ALA A 106 -3.77 6.52 -12.15
C ALA A 106 -4.60 5.25 -11.88
N TRP A 107 -5.89 5.39 -11.54
CA TRP A 107 -6.73 4.24 -11.23
C TRP A 107 -7.02 3.38 -12.46
N GLY A 108 -7.05 2.06 -12.27
CA GLY A 108 -7.37 1.10 -13.35
C GLY A 108 -6.24 0.85 -14.34
N GLN A 109 -5.10 1.51 -14.21
CA GLN A 109 -3.97 1.38 -15.12
C GLN A 109 -2.95 0.29 -14.73
N GLY A 110 -3.20 -0.43 -13.62
CA GLY A 110 -2.35 -1.52 -13.17
C GLY A 110 -1.15 -1.10 -12.30
N TYR A 111 -0.92 0.19 -12.08
CA TYR A 111 0.19 0.68 -11.25
C TYR A 111 0.14 0.17 -9.80
N GLY A 112 -1.06 0.10 -9.22
CA GLY A 112 -1.22 -0.44 -7.87
C GLY A 112 -0.85 -1.92 -7.78
N SER A 113 -1.16 -2.73 -8.80
CA SER A 113 -0.79 -4.15 -8.84
C SER A 113 0.72 -4.32 -8.91
N GLU A 114 1.39 -3.50 -9.72
CA GLU A 114 2.85 -3.51 -9.83
C GLU A 114 3.51 -3.07 -8.51
N ALA A 115 3.01 -1.99 -7.89
CA ALA A 115 3.51 -1.50 -6.61
C ALA A 115 3.38 -2.56 -5.50
N ILE A 116 2.25 -3.27 -5.42
CA ILE A 116 2.06 -4.36 -4.44
C ILE A 116 3.01 -5.51 -4.70
N ARG A 117 3.22 -5.92 -5.95
CA ARG A 117 4.18 -7.00 -6.26
C ARG A 117 5.59 -6.66 -5.81
N LEU A 118 6.04 -5.43 -6.06
CA LEU A 118 7.34 -4.94 -5.58
C LEU A 118 7.42 -4.98 -4.04
N LEU A 119 6.36 -4.54 -3.37
CA LEU A 119 6.32 -4.52 -1.91
C LEU A 119 6.25 -5.93 -1.30
N MET A 120 5.55 -6.87 -1.94
CA MET A 120 5.53 -8.28 -1.51
C MET A 120 6.87 -8.96 -1.76
N ASP A 121 7.52 -8.71 -2.90
CA ASP A 121 8.88 -9.21 -3.17
C ASP A 121 9.87 -8.71 -2.12
N TYR A 122 9.76 -7.45 -1.74
CA TYR A 122 10.55 -6.87 -0.66
C TYR A 122 10.23 -7.52 0.70
N ALA A 123 8.94 -7.71 1.03
CA ALA A 123 8.52 -8.32 2.29
C ALA A 123 9.03 -9.76 2.44
N PHE A 124 8.84 -10.58 1.41
CA PHE A 124 9.21 -12.00 1.44
C PHE A 124 10.70 -12.22 1.15
N GLY A 125 11.26 -11.48 0.18
CA GLY A 125 12.63 -11.68 -0.29
C GLY A 125 13.70 -11.04 0.59
N TYR A 126 13.44 -9.84 1.11
CA TYR A 126 14.43 -9.07 1.87
C TYR A 126 14.14 -9.03 3.36
N LEU A 127 12.88 -8.83 3.76
CA LEU A 127 12.51 -8.80 5.18
C LEU A 127 12.23 -10.19 5.76
N ASN A 128 12.27 -11.24 4.93
CA ASN A 128 12.02 -12.62 5.33
C ASN A 128 10.67 -12.79 6.06
N MET A 129 9.64 -12.09 5.61
CA MET A 129 8.29 -12.29 6.13
C MET A 129 7.75 -13.65 5.66
N HIS A 130 6.88 -14.25 6.46
CA HIS A 130 6.16 -15.46 6.11
C HIS A 130 4.74 -15.20 5.64
N ARG A 131 4.13 -14.11 6.14
CA ARG A 131 2.74 -13.76 5.94
C ARG A 131 2.56 -12.25 5.81
N VAL A 132 1.82 -11.84 4.80
CA VAL A 132 1.36 -10.45 4.62
C VAL A 132 -0.16 -10.46 4.67
N SER A 133 -0.75 -9.63 5.52
CA SER A 133 -2.19 -9.50 5.68
C SER A 133 -2.69 -8.08 5.42
N LEU A 134 -3.97 -7.95 5.23
CA LEU A 134 -4.66 -6.67 5.10
C LEU A 134 -6.16 -6.82 5.42
N GLY A 135 -6.82 -5.70 5.60
CA GLY A 135 -8.25 -5.65 5.75
C GLY A 135 -8.90 -4.71 4.75
N VAL A 136 -10.09 -5.05 4.29
CA VAL A 136 -10.84 -4.29 3.31
C VAL A 136 -12.28 -4.10 3.80
N VAL A 137 -12.79 -2.87 3.72
CA VAL A 137 -14.20 -2.60 4.00
C VAL A 137 -15.08 -3.37 3.01
N GLY A 138 -16.10 -4.08 3.50
CA GLY A 138 -16.85 -5.06 2.73
C GLY A 138 -17.59 -4.51 1.51
N PHE A 139 -17.92 -3.22 1.49
CA PHE A 139 -18.52 -2.56 0.33
C PHE A 139 -17.48 -2.18 -0.76
N ASN A 140 -16.19 -2.15 -0.46
CA ASN A 140 -15.15 -1.85 -1.43
C ASN A 140 -14.84 -3.07 -2.33
N ARG A 141 -15.84 -3.46 -3.15
CA ARG A 141 -15.75 -4.61 -4.06
C ARG A 141 -14.61 -4.51 -5.06
N ARG A 142 -14.20 -3.28 -5.39
CA ARG A 142 -13.05 -3.03 -6.27
C ARG A 142 -11.75 -3.47 -5.61
N ALA A 143 -11.52 -3.09 -4.36
CA ALA A 143 -10.32 -3.48 -3.63
C ALA A 143 -10.31 -5.00 -3.37
N LEU A 144 -11.42 -5.61 -3.00
CA LEU A 144 -11.50 -7.07 -2.80
C LEU A 144 -11.03 -7.81 -4.06
N ARG A 145 -11.62 -7.53 -5.22
CA ARG A 145 -11.21 -8.16 -6.49
C ARG A 145 -9.77 -7.83 -6.88
N PHE A 146 -9.30 -6.63 -6.54
CA PHE A 146 -7.93 -6.22 -6.78
C PHE A 146 -6.94 -7.07 -5.98
N TYR A 147 -7.18 -7.27 -4.69
CA TYR A 147 -6.31 -8.08 -3.83
C TYR A 147 -6.38 -9.57 -4.18
N GLU A 148 -7.57 -10.10 -4.52
CA GLU A 148 -7.69 -11.47 -5.06
C GLU A 148 -6.83 -11.67 -6.31
N LYS A 149 -6.87 -10.71 -7.25
CA LYS A 149 -6.09 -10.76 -8.49
C LYS A 149 -4.57 -10.76 -8.24
N VAL A 150 -4.10 -10.11 -7.20
CA VAL A 150 -2.67 -10.09 -6.83
C VAL A 150 -2.29 -11.19 -5.83
N GLY A 151 -3.20 -12.14 -5.58
CA GLY A 151 -2.93 -13.40 -4.89
C GLY A 151 -3.37 -13.48 -3.44
N PHE A 152 -3.95 -12.42 -2.88
CA PHE A 152 -4.49 -12.48 -1.52
C PHE A 152 -5.73 -13.37 -1.46
N LYS A 153 -5.84 -14.13 -0.39
CA LYS A 153 -6.99 -15.00 -0.10
C LYS A 153 -7.79 -14.42 1.05
N GLN A 154 -9.11 -14.49 0.95
CA GLN A 154 -9.98 -14.13 2.05
C GLN A 154 -9.88 -15.19 3.16
N GLU A 155 -9.72 -14.75 4.40
CA GLU A 155 -9.61 -15.63 5.58
C GLU A 155 -10.84 -15.56 6.46
N GLY A 156 -11.51 -14.42 6.48
CA GLY A 156 -12.68 -14.24 7.31
C GLY A 156 -13.32 -12.87 7.14
N VAL A 157 -14.40 -12.69 7.90
CA VAL A 157 -15.17 -11.45 7.94
C VAL A 157 -15.38 -11.07 9.39
N GLN A 158 -14.97 -9.86 9.74
CA GLN A 158 -15.36 -9.22 10.99
C GLN A 158 -16.71 -8.56 10.76
N ARG A 159 -17.77 -9.15 11.30
CA ARG A 159 -19.13 -8.61 11.19
C ARG A 159 -19.18 -7.27 11.93
N ASP A 160 -19.78 -6.26 11.30
CA ASP A 160 -19.88 -4.89 11.84
C ASP A 160 -18.53 -4.30 12.26
N GLY A 161 -17.45 -4.72 11.60
CA GLY A 161 -16.08 -4.31 11.92
C GLY A 161 -15.72 -2.90 11.46
N TYR A 162 -16.58 -2.24 10.71
CA TYR A 162 -16.34 -0.91 10.16
C TYR A 162 -17.60 -0.05 10.23
N TYR A 163 -17.46 1.17 10.80
CA TYR A 163 -18.57 2.13 10.88
C TYR A 163 -18.35 3.28 9.88
N HIS A 164 -19.30 3.48 8.98
CA HIS A 164 -19.26 4.56 8.00
C HIS A 164 -20.68 4.98 7.62
N ASP A 165 -20.87 6.28 7.43
CA ASP A 165 -22.14 6.88 7.00
C ASP A 165 -23.36 6.37 7.79
N HIS A 166 -23.27 6.45 9.11
CA HIS A 166 -24.31 6.05 10.07
C HIS A 166 -24.68 4.56 10.06
N ALA A 167 -23.86 3.69 9.43
CA ALA A 167 -24.09 2.26 9.38
C ALA A 167 -22.84 1.46 9.70
N TYR A 168 -23.05 0.25 10.24
CA TYR A 168 -21.97 -0.73 10.39
C TYR A 168 -21.84 -1.56 9.10
N HIS A 169 -20.63 -1.89 8.77
CA HIS A 169 -20.28 -2.69 7.60
C HIS A 169 -19.29 -3.79 8.01
N ASP A 170 -19.32 -4.87 7.29
CA ASP A 170 -18.35 -5.95 7.43
C ASP A 170 -16.94 -5.49 7.02
N PHE A 171 -15.93 -6.05 7.69
CA PHE A 171 -14.53 -5.86 7.35
C PHE A 171 -13.92 -7.20 6.97
N VAL A 172 -13.44 -7.30 5.75
CA VAL A 172 -12.94 -8.54 5.16
C VAL A 172 -11.45 -8.65 5.40
N MET A 173 -11.02 -9.73 6.05
CA MET A 173 -9.62 -10.03 6.30
C MET A 173 -9.06 -10.87 5.15
N MET A 174 -7.92 -10.46 4.62
CA MET A 174 -7.23 -11.16 3.53
C MET A 174 -5.75 -11.31 3.85
N SER A 175 -5.13 -12.34 3.30
CA SER A 175 -3.68 -12.56 3.42
C SER A 175 -3.10 -13.31 2.24
N ILE A 176 -1.78 -13.28 2.15
CA ILE A 176 -0.97 -14.11 1.27
C ILE A 176 0.24 -14.64 2.06
N LEU A 177 0.56 -15.91 1.84
CA LEU A 177 1.74 -16.57 2.40
C LEU A 177 2.91 -16.51 1.41
N GLU A 178 4.12 -16.62 1.93
CA GLU A 178 5.35 -16.62 1.14
C GLU A 178 5.32 -17.66 0.01
N ASP A 179 4.94 -18.91 0.33
CA ASP A 179 4.90 -20.00 -0.65
C ASP A 179 3.87 -19.75 -1.77
N GLU A 180 2.74 -19.14 -1.43
CA GLU A 180 1.71 -18.76 -2.40
C GLU A 180 2.21 -17.69 -3.37
N PHE A 181 2.90 -16.68 -2.85
CA PHE A 181 3.50 -15.63 -3.67
C PHE A 181 4.58 -16.18 -4.60
N ARG A 182 5.47 -17.04 -4.09
CA ARG A 182 6.52 -17.67 -4.90
C ARG A 182 5.95 -18.58 -6.00
N ALA A 183 4.88 -19.32 -5.71
CA ALA A 183 4.21 -20.17 -6.71
C ALA A 183 3.61 -19.33 -7.85
N MET A 184 3.05 -18.15 -7.54
CA MET A 184 2.53 -17.22 -8.57
C MET A 184 3.65 -16.69 -9.48
N GLN A 185 4.79 -16.28 -8.91
CA GLN A 185 5.94 -15.80 -9.70
C GLN A 185 6.46 -16.86 -10.67
N GLN A 186 6.52 -18.13 -10.24
CA GLN A 186 6.96 -19.25 -11.09
C GLN A 186 5.98 -19.51 -12.25
N GLY A 187 4.67 -19.39 -11.99
CA GLY A 187 3.63 -19.54 -13.01
C GLY A 187 3.66 -18.45 -14.08
N GLU A 188 3.96 -17.22 -13.70
CA GLU A 188 4.11 -16.09 -14.64
C GLU A 188 5.38 -16.22 -15.49
N GLY A 189 6.46 -16.78 -14.96
CA GLY A 189 7.74 -17.00 -15.69
C GLY A 189 7.72 -18.14 -16.71
N MET A 190 6.76 -19.07 -16.66
CA MET A 190 6.64 -20.20 -17.60
C MET A 190 5.69 -19.90 -18.79
N GLY A 191 5.08 -18.73 -18.82
CA GLY A 191 4.13 -18.29 -19.86
C GLY A 191 4.67 -17.23 -20.83
N SER A 192 5.99 -16.96 -20.83
CA SER A 192 6.64 -15.94 -21.67
C SER A 192 7.39 -16.53 -22.84
#